data_964c3e83d8fe674b15221f2bf52a7821
#
_entry.id   964c3e83d8fe674b15221f2bf52a7821
#
_cell.length_a   1.000
_cell.length_b   1.000
_cell.length_c   1.000
_cell.angle_alpha   90.00
_cell.angle_beta   90.00
_cell.angle_gamma   90.00
#
_symmetry.space_group_name_H-M   'P 1'
#
loop_
_entity.id
_entity.type
_entity.pdbx_description
1 polymer ?
#
loop_
_entity_poly.entity_id
_entity_poly.type
_entity_poly.pdbx_seq_one_letter_code
_entity_poly.pdbx_strand_id
1 'polypeptide(L)'
;MDDPSTLTVGYQTFMLAAGLSFLAGFIINAFIVAVNISEWKKGRMISTADKVFTSLGISRMVFQVTCLLNVFGDIYFYRLSVLFFASVLFLELSSIYSSIWLSTLLSVIFCLKISNLQNPFFLRLKILALNRVLHLIVASVVVSISFAFVYGLMAAFKILHNSTQETYLNVYTGLSVLTLIFWSTGPFLIYFISSVLLIICLYHHVSRMRSGRNTTSHLDTYYKTIKFTGFSLFSSTVYLIIDMTYTYWYDVFGLLGCYFFWQIFPTLHSIYLIYVTTKLRIQVSNIVHKLRRRCGDPKAPLETVFQ
;
A
#
# COMPACT_ATOMS: atom_id res chain seq x y z
N MET A 1 24.26 -18.47 -23.62
CA MET A 1 24.57 -17.27 -24.45
C MET A 1 23.22 -16.80 -24.96
N ASP A 2 22.56 -15.96 -24.15
CA ASP A 2 21.18 -15.51 -24.48
C ASP A 2 21.27 -14.53 -25.66
N ASP A 3 20.41 -14.76 -26.65
CA ASP A 3 20.32 -13.92 -27.85
C ASP A 3 20.01 -12.47 -27.44
N PRO A 4 20.79 -11.48 -27.91
CA PRO A 4 20.56 -10.06 -27.59
C PRO A 4 19.12 -9.58 -27.88
N SER A 5 18.41 -10.25 -28.79
CA SER A 5 17.00 -9.96 -29.12
C SER A 5 16.05 -10.35 -27.98
N THR A 6 16.29 -11.44 -27.27
CA THR A 6 15.45 -11.90 -26.17
C THR A 6 15.59 -11.02 -24.92
N LEU A 7 16.81 -10.53 -24.64
CA LEU A 7 17.07 -9.58 -23.56
C LEU A 7 16.34 -8.24 -23.80
N THR A 8 16.33 -7.76 -25.05
CA THR A 8 15.65 -6.51 -25.44
C THR A 8 14.14 -6.62 -25.31
N VAL A 9 13.56 -7.76 -25.71
CA VAL A 9 12.11 -8.01 -25.59
C VAL A 9 11.69 -8.11 -24.13
N GLY A 10 12.47 -8.80 -23.30
CA GLY A 10 12.22 -8.90 -21.85
C GLY A 10 12.21 -7.52 -21.18
N TYR A 11 13.20 -6.69 -21.45
CA TYR A 11 13.29 -5.32 -20.92
C TYR A 11 12.10 -4.45 -21.34
N GLN A 12 11.72 -4.49 -22.61
CA GLN A 12 10.56 -3.73 -23.13
C GLN A 12 9.25 -4.19 -22.48
N THR A 13 9.09 -5.50 -22.25
CA THR A 13 7.91 -6.06 -21.58
C THR A 13 7.79 -5.58 -20.15
N PHE A 14 8.88 -5.60 -19.37
CA PHE A 14 8.89 -5.09 -18.00
C PHE A 14 8.66 -3.58 -17.93
N MET A 15 9.22 -2.82 -18.86
CA MET A 15 9.00 -1.38 -18.94
C MET A 15 7.53 -1.05 -19.21
N LEU A 16 6.89 -1.77 -20.13
CA LEU A 16 5.45 -1.62 -20.41
C LEU A 16 4.61 -2.02 -19.21
N ALA A 17 4.89 -3.17 -18.61
CA ALA A 17 4.17 -3.67 -17.44
C ALA A 17 4.30 -2.73 -16.23
N ALA A 18 5.50 -2.21 -15.95
CA ALA A 18 5.74 -1.24 -14.90
C ALA A 18 5.00 0.08 -15.18
N GLY A 19 5.01 0.57 -16.42
CA GLY A 19 4.29 1.77 -16.83
C GLY A 19 2.77 1.62 -16.69
N LEU A 20 2.20 0.50 -17.11
CA LEU A 20 0.77 0.20 -16.94
C LEU A 20 0.39 0.09 -15.46
N SER A 21 1.22 -0.58 -14.66
CA SER A 21 1.01 -0.70 -13.20
C SER A 21 1.06 0.67 -12.52
N PHE A 22 2.01 1.53 -12.92
CA PHE A 22 2.10 2.92 -12.46
C PHE A 22 0.80 3.70 -12.77
N LEU A 23 0.38 3.72 -14.04
CA LEU A 23 -0.81 4.46 -14.46
C LEU A 23 -2.07 3.96 -13.74
N ALA A 24 -2.27 2.66 -13.69
CA ALA A 24 -3.40 2.06 -13.00
C ALA A 24 -3.41 2.41 -11.53
N GLY A 25 -2.28 2.23 -10.84
CA GLY A 25 -2.15 2.51 -9.42
C GLY A 25 -2.35 3.99 -9.11
N PHE A 26 -1.76 4.89 -9.90
CA PHE A 26 -1.89 6.33 -9.72
C PHE A 26 -3.36 6.79 -9.88
N ILE A 27 -4.03 6.36 -10.95
CA ILE A 27 -5.43 6.70 -11.21
C ILE A 27 -6.34 6.19 -10.08
N ILE A 28 -6.14 4.95 -9.62
CA ILE A 28 -6.94 4.33 -8.56
C ILE A 28 -6.75 5.07 -7.23
N ASN A 29 -5.51 5.35 -6.84
CA ASN A 29 -5.23 6.06 -5.60
C ASN A 29 -5.70 7.52 -5.67
N ALA A 30 -5.52 8.21 -6.80
CA ALA A 30 -6.06 9.55 -7.04
C ALA A 30 -7.59 9.58 -6.94
N PHE A 31 -8.28 8.55 -7.47
CA PHE A 31 -9.73 8.43 -7.32
C PHE A 31 -10.16 8.28 -5.86
N ILE A 32 -9.50 7.41 -5.07
CA ILE A 32 -9.82 7.24 -3.63
C ILE A 32 -9.66 8.57 -2.89
N VAL A 33 -8.54 9.26 -3.13
CA VAL A 33 -8.24 10.56 -2.50
C VAL A 33 -9.26 11.62 -2.91
N ALA A 34 -9.57 11.72 -4.20
CA ALA A 34 -10.51 12.71 -4.75
C ALA A 34 -11.93 12.52 -4.20
N VAL A 35 -12.42 11.27 -4.10
CA VAL A 35 -13.74 10.97 -3.51
C VAL A 35 -13.78 11.41 -2.06
N ASN A 36 -12.78 11.08 -1.25
CA ASN A 36 -12.77 11.41 0.16
C ASN A 36 -12.65 12.93 0.41
N ILE A 37 -11.80 13.63 -0.37
CA ILE A 37 -11.69 15.10 -0.29
C ILE A 37 -12.99 15.78 -0.74
N SER A 38 -13.63 15.27 -1.80
CA SER A 38 -14.91 15.81 -2.27
C SER A 38 -16.02 15.69 -1.21
N GLU A 39 -16.10 14.57 -0.50
CA GLU A 39 -17.05 14.38 0.58
C GLU A 39 -16.76 15.32 1.78
N TRP A 40 -15.48 15.52 2.09
CA TRP A 40 -15.07 16.45 3.11
C TRP A 40 -15.47 17.90 2.77
N LYS A 41 -15.22 18.34 1.52
CA LYS A 41 -15.61 19.68 1.05
C LYS A 41 -17.13 19.91 1.10
N LYS A 42 -17.94 18.84 1.00
CA LYS A 42 -19.40 18.89 1.15
C LYS A 42 -19.87 18.92 2.63
N GLY A 43 -18.95 19.03 3.59
CA GLY A 43 -19.27 19.04 5.02
C GLY A 43 -19.70 17.69 5.59
N ARG A 44 -19.54 16.59 4.87
CA ARG A 44 -19.88 15.25 5.37
C ARG A 44 -18.82 14.75 6.34
N MET A 45 -19.28 14.10 7.40
CA MET A 45 -18.38 13.50 8.39
C MET A 45 -17.54 12.38 7.76
N ILE A 46 -16.24 12.55 7.80
CA ILE A 46 -15.29 11.55 7.30
C ILE A 46 -15.06 10.48 8.37
N SER A 47 -15.23 9.22 8.00
CA SER A 47 -14.97 8.11 8.91
C SER A 47 -13.46 7.99 9.24
N THR A 48 -13.15 7.34 10.37
CA THR A 48 -11.76 7.06 10.75
C THR A 48 -11.01 6.28 9.67
N ALA A 49 -11.67 5.31 9.04
CA ALA A 49 -11.11 4.52 7.93
C ALA A 49 -10.85 5.39 6.68
N ASP A 50 -11.76 6.30 6.32
CA ASP A 50 -11.60 7.19 5.16
C ASP A 50 -10.37 8.11 5.30
N LYS A 51 -10.06 8.55 6.54
CA LYS A 51 -8.85 9.34 6.82
C LYS A 51 -7.59 8.53 6.51
N VAL A 52 -7.55 7.27 6.95
CA VAL A 52 -6.42 6.38 6.68
C VAL A 52 -6.34 6.03 5.19
N PHE A 53 -7.46 5.76 4.51
CA PHE A 53 -7.49 5.52 3.05
C PHE A 53 -6.93 6.69 2.25
N THR A 54 -7.29 7.92 2.65
CA THR A 54 -6.79 9.13 1.99
C THR A 54 -5.28 9.27 2.17
N SER A 55 -4.78 9.11 3.40
CA SER A 55 -3.34 9.18 3.70
C SER A 55 -2.56 8.07 3.00
N LEU A 56 -3.11 6.85 2.97
CA LEU A 56 -2.54 5.71 2.26
C LEU A 56 -2.49 5.95 0.75
N GLY A 57 -3.58 6.47 0.17
CA GLY A 57 -3.63 6.83 -1.26
C GLY A 57 -2.58 7.88 -1.62
N ILE A 58 -2.43 8.94 -0.82
CA ILE A 58 -1.41 9.97 -1.02
C ILE A 58 0.00 9.37 -0.95
N SER A 59 0.29 8.57 0.08
CA SER A 59 1.59 7.91 0.25
C SER A 59 1.94 7.05 -0.97
N ARG A 60 0.99 6.26 -1.48
CA ARG A 60 1.17 5.42 -2.67
C ARG A 60 1.38 6.23 -3.95
N MET A 61 0.68 7.36 -4.10
CA MET A 61 0.88 8.26 -5.24
C MET A 61 2.28 8.88 -5.21
N VAL A 62 2.76 9.32 -4.05
CA VAL A 62 4.13 9.84 -3.89
C VAL A 62 5.14 8.76 -4.25
N PHE A 63 5.00 7.54 -3.71
CA PHE A 63 5.85 6.41 -4.05
C PHE A 63 5.89 6.14 -5.57
N GLN A 64 4.75 6.13 -6.23
CA GLN A 64 4.67 5.89 -7.68
C GLN A 64 5.37 6.99 -8.49
N VAL A 65 5.21 8.25 -8.11
CA VAL A 65 5.89 9.37 -8.78
C VAL A 65 7.40 9.29 -8.56
N THR A 66 7.86 8.96 -7.36
CA THR A 66 9.31 8.84 -7.08
C THR A 66 9.94 7.66 -7.83
N CYS A 67 9.27 6.51 -7.91
CA CYS A 67 9.70 5.40 -8.77
C CYS A 67 9.85 5.82 -10.24
N LEU A 68 8.88 6.57 -10.74
CA LEU A 68 8.94 7.07 -12.11
C LEU A 68 10.13 8.01 -12.32
N LEU A 69 10.36 8.92 -11.37
CA LEU A 69 11.50 9.84 -11.42
C LEU A 69 12.86 9.10 -11.37
N ASN A 70 12.96 8.02 -10.58
CA ASN A 70 14.16 7.18 -10.54
C ASN A 70 14.39 6.49 -11.90
N VAL A 71 13.37 5.85 -12.47
CA VAL A 71 13.49 5.18 -13.78
C VAL A 71 13.88 6.16 -14.89
N PHE A 72 13.23 7.32 -14.96
CA PHE A 72 13.58 8.36 -15.93
C PHE A 72 14.95 8.98 -15.65
N GLY A 73 15.30 9.16 -14.38
CA GLY A 73 16.60 9.65 -13.97
C GLY A 73 17.74 8.77 -14.48
N ASP A 74 17.61 7.46 -14.30
CA ASP A 74 18.62 6.49 -14.76
C ASP A 74 18.74 6.45 -16.28
N ILE A 75 17.63 6.57 -17.03
CA ILE A 75 17.63 6.44 -18.49
C ILE A 75 18.09 7.72 -19.19
N TYR A 76 17.61 8.89 -18.74
CA TYR A 76 17.74 10.14 -19.50
C TYR A 76 18.69 11.16 -18.87
N PHE A 77 18.97 11.07 -17.56
CA PHE A 77 19.66 12.11 -16.82
C PHE A 77 20.91 11.61 -16.10
N TYR A 78 21.76 10.90 -16.81
CA TYR A 78 23.03 10.34 -16.28
C TYR A 78 23.95 11.39 -15.60
N ARG A 79 23.67 12.68 -15.73
CA ARG A 79 24.43 13.81 -15.13
C ARG A 79 23.66 14.58 -14.05
N LEU A 80 22.49 14.09 -13.59
CA LEU A 80 21.82 14.75 -12.49
C LEU A 80 22.65 14.67 -11.19
N SER A 81 22.55 15.72 -10.37
CA SER A 81 23.33 15.82 -9.15
C SER A 81 23.00 14.66 -8.20
N VAL A 82 24.00 14.15 -7.48
CA VAL A 82 23.84 13.14 -6.42
C VAL A 82 22.76 13.56 -5.42
N LEU A 83 22.61 14.86 -5.16
CA LEU A 83 21.59 15.42 -4.28
C LEU A 83 20.17 15.17 -4.80
N PHE A 84 19.93 15.24 -6.11
CA PHE A 84 18.64 14.94 -6.71
C PHE A 84 18.26 13.46 -6.47
N PHE A 85 19.15 12.53 -6.82
CA PHE A 85 18.91 11.11 -6.61
C PHE A 85 18.71 10.76 -5.11
N ALA A 86 19.52 11.34 -4.23
CA ALA A 86 19.36 11.17 -2.79
C ALA A 86 18.00 11.68 -2.30
N SER A 87 17.52 12.81 -2.81
CA SER A 87 16.21 13.38 -2.46
C SER A 87 15.06 12.51 -2.95
N VAL A 88 15.14 11.99 -4.19
CA VAL A 88 14.12 11.09 -4.76
C VAL A 88 14.09 9.79 -3.97
N LEU A 89 15.24 9.18 -3.68
CA LEU A 89 15.34 7.96 -2.86
C LEU A 89 14.79 8.18 -1.44
N PHE A 90 15.09 9.31 -0.81
CA PHE A 90 14.54 9.65 0.50
C PHE A 90 13.00 9.72 0.49
N LEU A 91 12.42 10.38 -0.51
CA LEU A 91 10.97 10.47 -0.68
C LEU A 91 10.36 9.09 -1.00
N GLU A 92 11.03 8.28 -1.81
CA GLU A 92 10.61 6.92 -2.15
C GLU A 92 10.55 6.04 -0.89
N LEU A 93 11.64 5.97 -0.12
CA LEU A 93 11.68 5.20 1.13
C LEU A 93 10.66 5.72 2.16
N SER A 94 10.55 7.03 2.34
CA SER A 94 9.57 7.63 3.24
C SER A 94 8.14 7.24 2.86
N SER A 95 7.82 7.24 1.57
CA SER A 95 6.47 6.95 1.09
C SER A 95 6.13 5.46 1.11
N ILE A 96 7.06 4.57 0.79
CA ILE A 96 6.83 3.12 0.84
C ILE A 96 6.60 2.67 2.29
N TYR A 97 7.45 3.10 3.23
CA TYR A 97 7.28 2.75 4.65
C TYR A 97 6.05 3.41 5.27
N SER A 98 5.70 4.65 4.88
CA SER A 98 4.41 5.25 5.28
C SER A 98 3.24 4.40 4.80
N SER A 99 3.28 3.86 3.58
CA SER A 99 2.24 2.98 3.05
C SER A 99 2.13 1.68 3.86
N ILE A 100 3.24 1.08 4.29
CA ILE A 100 3.25 -0.13 5.14
C ILE A 100 2.64 0.17 6.51
N TRP A 101 3.10 1.23 7.20
CA TRP A 101 2.57 1.62 8.51
C TRP A 101 1.09 2.03 8.46
N LEU A 102 0.66 2.75 7.42
CA LEU A 102 -0.75 3.12 7.24
C LEU A 102 -1.63 1.92 6.93
N SER A 103 -1.14 0.93 6.18
CA SER A 103 -1.85 -0.33 5.94
C SER A 103 -2.00 -1.12 7.24
N THR A 104 -0.96 -1.16 8.07
CA THR A 104 -0.98 -1.75 9.41
C THR A 104 -1.99 -1.04 10.31
N LEU A 105 -1.95 0.29 10.35
CA LEU A 105 -2.91 1.10 11.11
C LEU A 105 -4.34 0.83 10.67
N LEU A 106 -4.59 0.68 9.38
CA LEU A 106 -5.90 0.34 8.83
C LEU A 106 -6.42 -1.00 9.35
N SER A 107 -5.58 -2.04 9.33
CA SER A 107 -5.91 -3.37 9.85
C SER A 107 -6.23 -3.32 11.35
N VAL A 108 -5.41 -2.61 12.13
CA VAL A 108 -5.62 -2.39 13.57
C VAL A 108 -6.96 -1.68 13.83
N ILE A 109 -7.27 -0.61 13.09
CA ILE A 109 -8.53 0.14 13.24
C ILE A 109 -9.73 -0.75 12.93
N PHE A 110 -9.68 -1.55 11.86
CA PHE A 110 -10.77 -2.48 11.56
C PHE A 110 -10.91 -3.56 12.63
N CYS A 111 -9.80 -4.12 13.09
CA CYS A 111 -9.80 -5.09 14.19
C CYS A 111 -10.46 -4.50 15.46
N LEU A 112 -10.02 -3.32 15.89
CA LEU A 112 -10.55 -2.65 17.07
C LEU A 112 -12.02 -2.24 16.92
N LYS A 113 -12.44 -1.84 15.72
CA LYS A 113 -13.83 -1.42 15.46
C LYS A 113 -14.80 -2.60 15.51
N ILE A 114 -14.40 -3.76 14.98
CA ILE A 114 -15.25 -4.94 14.82
C ILE A 114 -15.20 -5.84 16.06
N SER A 115 -14.03 -5.95 16.70
CA SER A 115 -13.86 -6.76 17.89
C SER A 115 -14.67 -6.22 19.08
N ASN A 116 -15.42 -7.10 19.71
CA ASN A 116 -16.21 -6.81 20.89
C ASN A 116 -15.64 -7.50 22.14
N LEU A 117 -14.32 -7.39 22.34
CA LEU A 117 -13.62 -7.94 23.48
C LEU A 117 -13.93 -7.09 24.73
N GLN A 118 -14.42 -7.74 25.80
CA GLN A 118 -14.79 -7.08 27.07
C GLN A 118 -13.58 -6.79 27.98
N ASN A 119 -12.34 -6.96 27.50
CA ASN A 119 -11.13 -6.68 28.26
C ASN A 119 -10.96 -5.16 28.44
N PRO A 120 -10.77 -4.63 29.66
CA PRO A 120 -10.64 -3.19 29.92
C PRO A 120 -9.42 -2.55 29.20
N PHE A 121 -8.33 -3.29 29.05
CA PHE A 121 -7.18 -2.83 28.27
C PHE A 121 -7.53 -2.62 26.78
N PHE A 122 -8.24 -3.61 26.20
CA PHE A 122 -8.68 -3.52 24.81
C PHE A 122 -9.67 -2.37 24.58
N LEU A 123 -10.57 -2.14 25.52
CA LEU A 123 -11.53 -1.03 25.44
C LEU A 123 -10.83 0.34 25.48
N ARG A 124 -9.84 0.49 26.38
CA ARG A 124 -9.01 1.73 26.43
C ARG A 124 -8.25 1.93 25.11
N LEU A 125 -7.62 0.89 24.57
CA LEU A 125 -6.92 0.93 23.29
C LEU A 125 -7.86 1.30 22.15
N LYS A 126 -9.06 0.72 22.10
CA LYS A 126 -10.10 1.03 21.11
C LYS A 126 -10.49 2.50 21.14
N ILE A 127 -10.81 3.03 22.33
CA ILE A 127 -11.19 4.44 22.50
C ILE A 127 -10.04 5.37 22.10
N LEU A 128 -8.83 5.08 22.57
CA LEU A 128 -7.63 5.88 22.24
C LEU A 128 -7.36 5.88 20.74
N ALA A 129 -7.32 4.72 20.10
CA ALA A 129 -6.99 4.58 18.68
C ALA A 129 -8.06 5.25 17.78
N LEU A 130 -9.35 5.04 18.08
CA LEU A 130 -10.43 5.61 17.26
C LEU A 130 -10.55 7.14 17.41
N ASN A 131 -10.31 7.68 18.61
CA ASN A 131 -10.38 9.12 18.86
C ASN A 131 -9.13 9.87 18.38
N ARG A 132 -7.97 9.20 18.33
CA ARG A 132 -6.67 9.81 18.00
C ARG A 132 -6.12 9.35 16.64
N VAL A 133 -6.98 8.93 15.69
CA VAL A 133 -6.56 8.42 14.38
C VAL A 133 -5.64 9.37 13.63
N LEU A 134 -5.88 10.69 13.67
CA LEU A 134 -5.00 11.66 13.01
C LEU A 134 -3.59 11.67 13.60
N HIS A 135 -3.47 11.57 14.93
CA HIS A 135 -2.16 11.48 15.58
C HIS A 135 -1.44 10.18 15.20
N LEU A 136 -2.17 9.07 15.08
CA LEU A 136 -1.60 7.79 14.64
C LEU A 136 -1.14 7.82 13.18
N ILE A 137 -1.88 8.51 12.30
CA ILE A 137 -1.47 8.74 10.91
C ILE A 137 -0.17 9.56 10.88
N VAL A 138 -0.13 10.69 11.61
CA VAL A 138 1.06 11.53 11.67
C VAL A 138 2.24 10.75 12.26
N ALA A 139 2.04 10.01 13.35
CA ALA A 139 3.09 9.16 13.94
C ALA A 139 3.63 8.12 12.95
N SER A 140 2.75 7.46 12.19
CA SER A 140 3.16 6.51 11.14
C SER A 140 4.04 7.15 10.08
N VAL A 141 3.70 8.36 9.63
CA VAL A 141 4.48 9.11 8.64
C VAL A 141 5.81 9.57 9.23
N VAL A 142 5.82 10.12 10.45
CA VAL A 142 7.04 10.58 11.13
C VAL A 142 8.02 9.42 11.35
N VAL A 143 7.54 8.26 11.80
CA VAL A 143 8.36 7.05 11.96
C VAL A 143 8.97 6.63 10.62
N SER A 144 8.21 6.68 9.53
CA SER A 144 8.70 6.34 8.19
C SER A 144 9.77 7.31 7.67
N ILE A 145 9.57 8.61 7.90
CA ILE A 145 10.55 9.65 7.55
C ILE A 145 11.84 9.48 8.37
N SER A 146 11.72 9.21 9.67
CA SER A 146 12.88 8.96 10.54
C SER A 146 13.70 7.77 10.08
N PHE A 147 13.03 6.71 9.63
CA PHE A 147 13.69 5.55 9.04
C PHE A 147 14.43 5.89 7.74
N ALA A 148 13.75 6.57 6.80
CA ALA A 148 14.37 7.00 5.54
C ALA A 148 15.60 7.90 5.79
N PHE A 149 15.53 8.75 6.81
CA PHE A 149 16.65 9.60 7.21
C PHE A 149 17.84 8.78 7.75
N VAL A 150 17.59 7.82 8.65
CA VAL A 150 18.63 6.93 9.18
C VAL A 150 19.28 6.13 8.06
N TYR A 151 18.48 5.55 7.16
CA TYR A 151 18.98 4.81 6.01
C TYR A 151 19.82 5.69 5.08
N GLY A 152 19.34 6.91 4.79
CA GLY A 152 20.06 7.90 3.96
C GLY A 152 21.40 8.32 4.59
N LEU A 153 21.46 8.52 5.91
CA LEU A 153 22.71 8.78 6.63
C LEU A 153 23.69 7.60 6.49
N MET A 154 23.22 6.37 6.68
CA MET A 154 24.06 5.19 6.51
C MET A 154 24.62 5.08 5.09
N ALA A 155 23.78 5.32 4.06
CA ALA A 155 24.21 5.35 2.66
C ALA A 155 25.26 6.46 2.41
N ALA A 156 25.06 7.66 2.96
CA ALA A 156 26.00 8.76 2.83
C ALA A 156 27.34 8.46 3.50
N PHE A 157 27.34 7.88 4.71
CA PHE A 157 28.57 7.44 5.36
C PHE A 157 29.32 6.39 4.56
N LYS A 158 28.61 5.44 3.91
CA LYS A 158 29.23 4.45 3.02
C LYS A 158 29.96 5.11 1.84
N ILE A 159 29.35 6.14 1.23
CA ILE A 159 29.93 6.88 0.10
C ILE A 159 31.14 7.72 0.57
N LEU A 160 31.04 8.41 1.70
CA LEU A 160 32.08 9.28 2.22
C LEU A 160 33.34 8.51 2.68
N HIS A 161 33.10 7.32 3.22
CA HIS A 161 34.16 6.46 3.75
C HIS A 161 34.61 5.46 2.71
N ASN A 162 34.78 5.86 1.46
CA ASN A 162 35.24 5.06 0.33
C ASN A 162 36.57 4.36 0.67
N SER A 163 36.56 3.68 1.81
CA SER A 163 37.69 3.05 2.48
C SER A 163 37.92 1.69 1.83
N THR A 164 39.09 1.54 1.30
CA THR A 164 39.76 0.36 0.82
C THR A 164 39.77 -0.87 1.78
N GLN A 165 39.04 -0.82 2.88
CA GLN A 165 38.91 -1.94 3.82
C GLN A 165 37.57 -2.65 3.66
N GLU A 166 37.61 -3.83 3.01
CA GLU A 166 36.48 -4.75 2.83
C GLU A 166 35.68 -5.04 4.11
N THR A 167 36.36 -5.06 5.27
CA THR A 167 35.72 -5.31 6.57
C THR A 167 34.67 -4.26 6.95
N TYR A 168 34.95 -2.97 6.73
CA TYR A 168 33.98 -1.90 7.00
C TYR A 168 32.79 -1.97 6.03
N LEU A 169 33.04 -2.27 4.75
CA LEU A 169 32.00 -2.41 3.74
C LEU A 169 30.99 -3.51 4.13
N ASN A 170 31.47 -4.66 4.60
CA ASN A 170 30.64 -5.77 5.03
C ASN A 170 29.82 -5.46 6.27
N VAL A 171 30.38 -4.75 7.27
CA VAL A 171 29.65 -4.32 8.47
C VAL A 171 28.54 -3.32 8.11
N TYR A 172 28.81 -2.33 7.28
CA TYR A 172 27.77 -1.37 6.84
C TYR A 172 26.68 -2.01 6.00
N THR A 173 27.01 -2.95 5.13
CA THR A 173 26.04 -3.70 4.35
C THR A 173 25.15 -4.55 5.27
N GLY A 174 25.75 -5.26 6.21
CA GLY A 174 25.01 -6.03 7.23
C GLY A 174 24.07 -5.16 8.08
N LEU A 175 24.54 -4.01 8.53
CA LEU A 175 23.74 -3.09 9.34
C LEU A 175 22.56 -2.50 8.53
N SER A 176 22.76 -2.14 7.27
CA SER A 176 21.68 -1.65 6.41
C SER A 176 20.62 -2.71 6.16
N VAL A 177 21.02 -3.97 5.91
CA VAL A 177 20.10 -5.10 5.76
C VAL A 177 19.33 -5.37 7.05
N LEU A 178 20.00 -5.40 8.19
CA LEU A 178 19.33 -5.56 9.50
C LEU A 178 18.32 -4.45 9.76
N THR A 179 18.66 -3.22 9.41
CA THR A 179 17.77 -2.07 9.55
C THR A 179 16.51 -2.25 8.67
N LEU A 180 16.67 -2.64 7.41
CA LEU A 180 15.55 -2.92 6.50
C LEU A 180 14.65 -4.04 7.06
N ILE A 181 15.24 -5.15 7.51
CA ILE A 181 14.51 -6.29 8.09
C ILE A 181 13.70 -5.82 9.31
N PHE A 182 14.31 -5.10 10.23
CA PHE A 182 13.65 -4.64 11.45
C PHE A 182 12.45 -3.73 11.15
N TRP A 183 12.61 -2.76 10.23
CA TRP A 183 11.57 -1.80 9.91
C TRP A 183 10.44 -2.36 9.04
N SER A 184 10.69 -3.40 8.24
CA SER A 184 9.65 -4.09 7.48
C SER A 184 8.91 -5.12 8.33
N THR A 185 9.65 -5.89 9.14
CA THR A 185 9.09 -7.01 9.93
C THR A 185 8.22 -6.51 11.09
N GLY A 186 8.60 -5.41 11.75
CA GLY A 186 7.84 -4.86 12.88
C GLY A 186 6.38 -4.53 12.51
N PRO A 187 6.13 -3.61 11.57
CA PRO A 187 4.77 -3.29 11.13
C PRO A 187 4.04 -4.50 10.52
N PHE A 188 4.76 -5.40 9.83
CA PHE A 188 4.17 -6.60 9.27
C PHE A 188 3.64 -7.56 10.36
N LEU A 189 4.36 -7.76 11.45
CA LEU A 189 3.89 -8.60 12.57
C LEU A 189 2.61 -8.02 13.19
N ILE A 190 2.57 -6.71 13.43
CA ILE A 190 1.36 -6.03 13.94
C ILE A 190 0.20 -6.19 12.95
N TYR A 191 0.46 -6.01 11.66
CA TYR A 191 -0.49 -6.20 10.58
C TYR A 191 -1.02 -7.64 10.54
N PHE A 192 -0.14 -8.63 10.62
CA PHE A 192 -0.49 -10.04 10.61
C PHE A 192 -1.40 -10.39 11.79
N ILE A 193 -0.99 -10.05 13.01
CA ILE A 193 -1.76 -10.32 14.23
C ILE A 193 -3.14 -9.65 14.16
N SER A 194 -3.19 -8.37 13.80
CA SER A 194 -4.47 -7.64 13.72
C SER A 194 -5.38 -8.19 12.61
N SER A 195 -4.84 -8.62 11.48
CA SER A 195 -5.60 -9.22 10.37
C SER A 195 -6.15 -10.58 10.73
N VAL A 196 -5.36 -11.44 11.38
CA VAL A 196 -5.81 -12.76 11.85
C VAL A 196 -6.90 -12.60 12.89
N LEU A 197 -6.72 -11.72 13.89
CA LEU A 197 -7.75 -11.42 14.89
C LEU A 197 -9.05 -10.90 14.24
N LEU A 198 -8.92 -10.02 13.25
CA LEU A 198 -10.07 -9.50 12.50
C LEU A 198 -10.84 -10.61 11.79
N ILE A 199 -10.13 -11.53 11.10
CA ILE A 199 -10.75 -12.67 10.42
C ILE A 199 -11.48 -13.58 11.44
N ILE A 200 -10.85 -13.90 12.55
CA ILE A 200 -11.44 -14.73 13.61
C ILE A 200 -12.71 -14.06 14.18
N CYS A 201 -12.63 -12.76 14.52
CA CYS A 201 -13.77 -12.00 15.04
C CYS A 201 -14.93 -11.96 14.04
N LEU A 202 -14.64 -11.70 12.77
CA LEU A 202 -15.65 -11.69 11.70
C LEU A 202 -16.28 -13.06 11.50
N TYR A 203 -15.47 -14.12 11.49
CA TYR A 203 -15.95 -15.48 11.34
C TYR A 203 -16.91 -15.87 12.47
N HIS A 204 -16.55 -15.59 13.72
CA HIS A 204 -17.43 -15.83 14.87
C HIS A 204 -18.73 -15.00 14.80
N HIS A 205 -18.64 -13.76 14.34
CA HIS A 205 -19.81 -12.90 14.18
C HIS A 205 -20.76 -13.45 13.11
N VAL A 206 -20.23 -13.85 11.95
CA VAL A 206 -21.00 -14.48 10.87
C VAL A 206 -21.64 -15.80 11.33
N SER A 207 -20.88 -16.66 12.02
CA SER A 207 -21.37 -17.94 12.54
C SER A 207 -22.55 -17.75 13.48
N ARG A 208 -22.45 -16.76 14.40
CA ARG A 208 -23.54 -16.42 15.33
C ARG A 208 -24.79 -15.89 14.64
N MET A 209 -24.61 -15.04 13.58
CA MET A 209 -25.74 -14.50 12.81
C MET A 209 -26.43 -15.57 11.96
N ARG A 210 -25.69 -16.54 11.43
CA ARG A 210 -26.24 -17.65 10.64
C ARG A 210 -27.14 -18.58 11.46
N SER A 211 -26.92 -18.67 12.76
CA SER A 211 -27.78 -19.41 13.70
C SER A 211 -29.11 -18.70 13.98
N GLY A 212 -29.20 -17.38 13.79
CA GLY A 212 -30.39 -16.57 13.91
C GLY A 212 -31.04 -16.30 12.56
N ARG A 213 -32.30 -16.67 12.38
CA ARG A 213 -33.08 -16.84 11.15
C ARG A 213 -33.29 -15.63 10.21
N ASN A 214 -32.67 -14.47 10.46
CA ASN A 214 -32.93 -13.26 9.66
C ASN A 214 -31.66 -12.48 9.31
N THR A 215 -31.45 -12.21 8.03
CA THR A 215 -30.60 -11.18 7.39
C THR A 215 -29.51 -11.70 6.44
N THR A 216 -29.91 -11.95 5.21
CA THR A 216 -28.98 -12.35 4.11
C THR A 216 -28.10 -11.20 3.60
N SER A 217 -28.60 -9.95 3.61
CA SER A 217 -27.88 -8.79 3.06
C SER A 217 -26.65 -8.33 3.87
N HIS A 218 -26.72 -8.46 5.20
CA HIS A 218 -25.59 -8.12 6.08
C HIS A 218 -24.46 -9.16 6.03
N LEU A 219 -24.81 -10.43 5.86
CA LEU A 219 -23.84 -11.53 5.75
C LEU A 219 -22.85 -11.35 4.58
N ASP A 220 -23.35 -10.90 3.42
CA ASP A 220 -22.52 -10.67 2.25
C ASP A 220 -21.39 -9.62 2.48
N THR A 221 -21.71 -8.55 3.20
CA THR A 221 -20.73 -7.53 3.56
C THR A 221 -19.60 -8.09 4.45
N TYR A 222 -19.94 -8.94 5.42
CA TYR A 222 -18.95 -9.58 6.29
C TYR A 222 -18.07 -10.57 5.52
N TYR A 223 -18.65 -11.37 4.63
CA TYR A 223 -17.88 -12.27 3.78
C TYR A 223 -16.93 -11.52 2.84
N LYS A 224 -17.36 -10.41 2.25
CA LYS A 224 -16.51 -9.54 1.43
C LYS A 224 -15.34 -8.99 2.26
N THR A 225 -15.60 -8.59 3.50
CA THR A 225 -14.53 -8.09 4.39
C THR A 225 -13.55 -9.19 4.79
N ILE A 226 -14.01 -10.41 5.07
CA ILE A 226 -13.13 -11.56 5.35
C ILE A 226 -12.23 -11.86 4.15
N LYS A 227 -12.81 -11.96 2.95
CA LYS A 227 -12.07 -12.17 1.71
C LYS A 227 -11.06 -11.07 1.45
N PHE A 228 -11.45 -9.80 1.69
CA PHE A 228 -10.55 -8.66 1.57
C PHE A 228 -9.37 -8.77 2.52
N THR A 229 -9.63 -9.03 3.80
CA THR A 229 -8.56 -9.13 4.81
C THR A 229 -7.62 -10.30 4.49
N GLY A 230 -8.16 -11.45 4.09
CA GLY A 230 -7.36 -12.60 3.67
C GLY A 230 -6.49 -12.33 2.44
N PHE A 231 -7.08 -11.72 1.39
CA PHE A 231 -6.33 -11.30 0.22
C PHE A 231 -5.25 -10.26 0.54
N SER A 232 -5.60 -9.27 1.35
CA SER A 232 -4.68 -8.22 1.77
C SER A 232 -3.50 -8.79 2.60
N LEU A 233 -3.78 -9.74 3.49
CA LEU A 233 -2.76 -10.45 4.26
C LEU A 233 -1.82 -11.27 3.36
N PHE A 234 -2.39 -12.04 2.43
CA PHE A 234 -1.62 -12.80 1.45
C PHE A 234 -0.73 -11.88 0.61
N SER A 235 -1.29 -10.82 0.05
CA SER A 235 -0.55 -9.83 -0.77
C SER A 235 0.58 -9.17 0.01
N SER A 236 0.35 -8.80 1.28
CA SER A 236 1.39 -8.20 2.14
C SER A 236 2.49 -9.18 2.49
N THR A 237 2.16 -10.46 2.66
CA THR A 237 3.16 -11.51 2.91
C THR A 237 4.05 -11.72 1.68
N VAL A 238 3.45 -11.80 0.49
CA VAL A 238 4.20 -11.92 -0.77
C VAL A 238 5.07 -10.68 -0.99
N TYR A 239 4.51 -9.49 -0.74
CA TYR A 239 5.26 -8.24 -0.83
C TYR A 239 6.49 -8.24 0.09
N LEU A 240 6.34 -8.64 1.36
CA LEU A 240 7.45 -8.74 2.30
C LEU A 240 8.52 -9.74 1.84
N ILE A 241 8.12 -10.91 1.30
CA ILE A 241 9.07 -11.90 0.77
C ILE A 241 9.88 -11.31 -0.39
N ILE A 242 9.23 -10.60 -1.31
CA ILE A 242 9.89 -9.95 -2.45
C ILE A 242 10.84 -8.85 -1.95
N ASP A 243 10.43 -8.05 -0.98
CA ASP A 243 11.25 -6.99 -0.38
C ASP A 243 12.50 -7.56 0.30
N MET A 244 12.34 -8.65 1.07
CA MET A 244 13.47 -9.34 1.73
C MET A 244 14.42 -10.02 0.75
N THR A 245 13.93 -10.48 -0.39
CA THR A 245 14.69 -11.16 -1.43
C THR A 245 15.05 -10.23 -2.59
N TYR A 246 15.00 -8.92 -2.38
CA TYR A 246 15.23 -7.90 -3.40
C TYR A 246 16.52 -8.11 -4.19
N THR A 247 17.64 -8.42 -3.52
CA THR A 247 18.94 -8.65 -4.18
C THR A 247 18.85 -9.74 -5.23
N TYR A 248 18.18 -10.87 -4.91
CA TYR A 248 17.97 -11.96 -5.85
C TYR A 248 17.08 -11.54 -7.04
N TRP A 249 15.98 -10.84 -6.77
CA TRP A 249 15.07 -10.39 -7.83
C TRP A 249 15.71 -9.35 -8.74
N TYR A 250 16.58 -8.51 -8.17
CA TYR A 250 17.33 -7.52 -8.94
C TYR A 250 18.25 -8.20 -9.96
N ASP A 251 18.94 -9.25 -9.57
CA ASP A 251 19.81 -10.02 -10.47
C ASP A 251 19.05 -10.75 -11.58
N VAL A 252 17.81 -11.17 -11.31
CA VAL A 252 16.97 -11.92 -12.27
C VAL A 252 16.19 -11.00 -13.21
N PHE A 253 15.53 -9.98 -12.67
CA PHE A 253 14.58 -9.14 -13.42
C PHE A 253 15.06 -7.70 -13.65
N GLY A 254 16.19 -7.32 -13.07
CA GLY A 254 16.69 -5.96 -13.10
C GLY A 254 15.82 -4.97 -12.32
N LEU A 255 16.18 -3.70 -12.39
CA LEU A 255 15.53 -2.60 -11.67
C LEU A 255 14.04 -2.47 -12.04
N LEU A 256 13.70 -2.54 -13.33
CA LEU A 256 12.33 -2.39 -13.82
C LEU A 256 11.40 -3.53 -13.34
N GLY A 257 11.91 -4.75 -13.29
CA GLY A 257 11.16 -5.88 -12.77
C GLY A 257 10.87 -5.71 -11.27
N CYS A 258 11.84 -5.22 -10.51
CA CYS A 258 11.64 -4.91 -9.09
C CYS A 258 10.59 -3.81 -8.88
N TYR A 259 10.63 -2.73 -9.64
CA TYR A 259 9.61 -1.68 -9.58
C TYR A 259 8.22 -2.19 -9.96
N PHE A 260 8.10 -3.07 -10.94
CA PHE A 260 6.83 -3.71 -11.26
C PHE A 260 6.25 -4.46 -10.05
N PHE A 261 7.04 -5.31 -9.41
CA PHE A 261 6.60 -6.07 -8.23
C PHE A 261 6.26 -5.17 -7.05
N TRP A 262 7.03 -4.12 -6.79
CA TRP A 262 6.74 -3.17 -5.70
C TRP A 262 5.47 -2.36 -5.92
N GLN A 263 5.06 -2.13 -7.18
CA GLN A 263 3.86 -1.37 -7.50
C GLN A 263 2.60 -2.21 -7.62
N ILE A 264 2.72 -3.47 -8.12
CA ILE A 264 1.54 -4.29 -8.43
C ILE A 264 0.73 -4.64 -7.18
N PHE A 265 1.37 -5.01 -6.07
CA PHE A 265 0.66 -5.40 -4.86
C PHE A 265 -0.10 -4.24 -4.19
N PRO A 266 0.51 -3.05 -3.97
CA PRO A 266 -0.23 -1.88 -3.50
C PRO A 266 -1.39 -1.49 -4.42
N THR A 267 -1.21 -1.62 -5.74
CA THR A 267 -2.25 -1.34 -6.74
C THR A 267 -3.42 -2.31 -6.62
N LEU A 268 -3.15 -3.62 -6.56
CA LEU A 268 -4.17 -4.65 -6.36
C LEU A 268 -4.93 -4.46 -5.04
N HIS A 269 -4.21 -4.12 -3.96
CA HIS A 269 -4.84 -3.78 -2.69
C HIS A 269 -5.80 -2.58 -2.82
N SER A 270 -5.40 -1.51 -3.54
CA SER A 270 -6.26 -0.33 -3.76
C SER A 270 -7.48 -0.65 -4.62
N ILE A 271 -7.34 -1.49 -5.66
CA ILE A 271 -8.46 -1.98 -6.47
C ILE A 271 -9.46 -2.73 -5.59
N TYR A 272 -8.96 -3.66 -4.80
CA TYR A 272 -9.82 -4.49 -3.95
C TYR A 272 -10.48 -3.66 -2.83
N LEU A 273 -9.82 -2.63 -2.34
CA LEU A 273 -10.36 -1.66 -1.39
C LEU A 273 -11.59 -0.93 -1.98
N ILE A 274 -11.53 -0.50 -3.25
CA ILE A 274 -12.67 0.09 -3.94
C ILE A 274 -13.83 -0.90 -4.03
N TYR A 275 -13.53 -2.16 -4.37
CA TYR A 275 -14.54 -3.21 -4.50
C TYR A 275 -15.29 -3.48 -3.19
N VAL A 276 -14.59 -3.51 -2.06
CA VAL A 276 -15.20 -3.79 -0.74
C VAL A 276 -15.90 -2.58 -0.14
N THR A 277 -15.40 -1.38 -0.41
CA THR A 277 -15.95 -0.14 0.18
C THR A 277 -17.17 0.33 -0.61
N THR A 278 -18.38 0.17 -0.04
CA THR A 278 -19.66 0.51 -0.68
C THR A 278 -19.67 1.95 -1.22
N LYS A 279 -19.16 2.92 -0.46
CA LYS A 279 -19.05 4.32 -0.87
C LYS A 279 -18.25 4.48 -2.17
N LEU A 280 -17.07 3.89 -2.24
CA LEU A 280 -16.18 3.99 -3.41
C LEU A 280 -16.80 3.29 -4.62
N ARG A 281 -17.40 2.11 -4.40
CA ARG A 281 -18.07 1.34 -5.44
C ARG A 281 -19.24 2.11 -6.07
N ILE A 282 -20.07 2.77 -5.27
CA ILE A 282 -21.18 3.61 -5.77
C ILE A 282 -20.63 4.77 -6.61
N GLN A 283 -19.54 5.41 -6.19
CA GLN A 283 -18.95 6.52 -6.95
C GLN A 283 -18.37 6.04 -8.30
N VAL A 284 -17.71 4.87 -8.34
CA VAL A 284 -17.28 4.26 -9.61
C VAL A 284 -18.47 4.00 -10.53
N SER A 285 -19.54 3.39 -10.02
CA SER A 285 -20.76 3.13 -10.79
C SER A 285 -21.35 4.40 -11.37
N ASN A 286 -21.43 5.48 -10.58
CA ASN A 286 -21.93 6.76 -11.04
C ASN A 286 -21.08 7.39 -12.16
N ILE A 287 -19.75 7.26 -12.07
CA ILE A 287 -18.83 7.75 -13.11
C ILE A 287 -19.01 6.95 -14.40
N VAL A 288 -19.02 5.62 -14.31
CA VAL A 288 -19.23 4.72 -15.46
C VAL A 288 -20.56 5.03 -16.14
N HIS A 289 -21.64 5.20 -15.37
CA HIS A 289 -22.95 5.56 -15.90
C HIS A 289 -22.97 6.93 -16.60
N LYS A 290 -22.30 7.95 -16.03
CA LYS A 290 -22.15 9.25 -16.68
C LYS A 290 -21.36 9.18 -17.99
N LEU A 291 -20.31 8.37 -18.03
CA LEU A 291 -19.51 8.16 -19.24
C LEU A 291 -20.34 7.45 -20.32
N ARG A 292 -21.08 6.38 -19.98
CA ARG A 292 -21.96 5.68 -20.93
C ARG A 292 -23.03 6.61 -21.52
N ARG A 293 -23.66 7.45 -20.69
CA ARG A 293 -24.62 8.46 -21.19
C ARG A 293 -24.00 9.43 -22.18
N ARG A 294 -22.73 9.85 -21.94
CA ARG A 294 -22.01 10.74 -22.85
C ARG A 294 -21.61 10.06 -24.18
N CYS A 295 -21.37 8.75 -24.16
CA CYS A 295 -21.03 7.97 -25.33
C CYS A 295 -22.26 7.51 -26.15
N GLY A 296 -23.48 7.98 -25.81
CA GLY A 296 -24.68 7.76 -26.65
C GLY A 296 -25.47 6.50 -26.38
N ASP A 297 -25.27 5.83 -25.23
CA ASP A 297 -26.07 4.67 -24.81
C ASP A 297 -27.02 5.02 -23.66
N PRO A 298 -28.31 5.38 -23.94
CA PRO A 298 -29.27 5.84 -22.91
C PRO A 298 -29.86 4.71 -22.04
N LYS A 299 -29.64 3.45 -22.34
CA LYS A 299 -30.40 2.30 -21.80
C LYS A 299 -29.61 1.30 -20.97
N ALA A 300 -28.58 1.66 -20.27
CA ALA A 300 -27.92 0.72 -19.35
C ALA A 300 -28.54 0.78 -17.94
N PRO A 301 -29.22 -0.27 -17.46
CA PRO A 301 -29.73 -0.30 -16.08
C PRO A 301 -28.59 -0.28 -15.06
N LEU A 302 -28.86 0.37 -13.91
CA LEU A 302 -27.90 0.59 -12.81
C LEU A 302 -27.42 -0.70 -12.11
N GLU A 303 -27.99 -1.85 -12.40
CA GLU A 303 -27.87 -3.05 -11.56
C GLU A 303 -26.80 -4.08 -11.96
N THR A 304 -26.17 -3.99 -13.13
CA THR A 304 -25.39 -5.12 -13.67
C THR A 304 -23.87 -5.03 -13.53
N VAL A 305 -23.31 -4.03 -12.88
CA VAL A 305 -21.84 -3.87 -12.85
C VAL A 305 -21.17 -4.53 -11.62
N PHE A 306 -21.96 -4.93 -10.59
CA PHE A 306 -21.41 -5.52 -9.35
C PHE A 306 -22.35 -6.54 -8.66
N GLN A 307 -22.96 -7.45 -9.43
CA GLN A 307 -23.48 -8.69 -8.84
C GLN A 307 -22.38 -9.68 -8.54
#